data_63100d23a448b7cd6d986614af4af8bb
#
_entry.id   63100d23a448b7cd6d986614af4af8bb
#
_cell.length_a   1.000
_cell.length_b   1.000
_cell.length_c   1.000
_cell.angle_alpha   90.00
_cell.angle_beta   90.00
_cell.angle_gamma   90.00
#
_symmetry.space_group_name_H-M   'P 1'
#
loop_
_entity.id
_entity.type
_entity.pdbx_description
1 polymer ?
#
loop_
_entity_poly.entity_id
_entity_poly.type
_entity_poly.pdbx_seq_one_letter_code
_entity_poly.pdbx_strand_id
1 'polypeptide(L)'
;MLLVMALSVTGCSQKTATKDKDTKTEETAKTDDAEETESDNTEDTSEDTPTTAELMAGIDVEKCVTLGDYKGVTVEKTIQSVTDEDVQNEIDNALANYPVEVDQAAKEGDTVNIDYVGKIDGEEFDGGSDQGADLKLGSGKFIDGFEDGLIGARKGETRTLNLTFPEDYTQDLAGKAVEFTVTVNAVKEPLSEPTDQWVADNIEGYDNIADYKAGIRSEQEESNEQTAENQVRYAAWTQVIDNCTINEYPETLVEVGKKLYEQQVETYAKYAGMELDAYIESSGLTQEEYQSNMEEYGKNVAAQALVCQAICDKEG
;
A
#
# COMPACT_ATOMS: atom_id res chain seq x y z
N MET A 1 -14.81 6.97 -1.10
CA MET A 1 -14.21 5.76 -0.49
C MET A 1 -13.83 6.12 0.95
N LEU A 2 -14.71 5.84 1.91
CA LEU A 2 -14.51 6.18 3.32
C LEU A 2 -13.49 5.21 3.93
N LEU A 3 -12.28 5.71 4.21
CA LEU A 3 -11.26 4.96 4.92
C LEU A 3 -11.53 5.12 6.42
N VAL A 4 -11.96 4.03 7.04
CA VAL A 4 -12.17 3.97 8.49
C VAL A 4 -10.83 3.63 9.14
N MET A 5 -10.24 4.59 9.86
CA MET A 5 -9.21 4.27 10.83
C MET A 5 -9.83 3.50 11.98
N ALA A 6 -9.45 2.25 12.14
CA ALA A 6 -9.73 1.48 13.34
C ALA A 6 -8.96 2.14 14.51
N LEU A 7 -9.68 2.81 15.41
CA LEU A 7 -9.15 3.11 16.73
C LEU A 7 -8.87 1.76 17.40
N SER A 8 -7.59 1.44 17.54
CA SER A 8 -7.12 0.27 18.28
C SER A 8 -7.53 0.45 19.74
N VAL A 9 -8.65 -0.13 20.12
CA VAL A 9 -9.03 -0.25 21.53
C VAL A 9 -8.11 -1.27 22.16
N THR A 10 -7.01 -0.80 22.73
CA THR A 10 -6.14 -1.64 23.57
C THR A 10 -6.93 -1.96 24.84
N GLY A 11 -7.38 -3.21 24.92
CA GLY A 11 -8.27 -3.70 25.96
C GLY A 11 -7.73 -3.48 27.37
N CYS A 12 -8.64 -3.20 28.28
CA CYS A 12 -8.46 -3.29 29.72
C CYS A 12 -7.94 -4.67 30.11
N SER A 13 -6.65 -4.76 30.46
CA SER A 13 -6.06 -5.95 31.03
C SER A 13 -6.32 -5.98 32.54
N GLN A 14 -7.25 -6.82 32.98
CA GLN A 14 -7.44 -7.15 34.38
C GLN A 14 -6.17 -7.85 34.94
N LYS A 15 -5.59 -7.25 35.99
CA LYS A 15 -4.63 -7.90 36.85
C LYS A 15 -5.34 -8.94 37.72
N THR A 16 -5.16 -10.20 37.43
CA THR A 16 -5.35 -11.25 38.45
C THR A 16 -3.98 -11.77 38.86
N ALA A 17 -3.61 -11.49 40.12
CA ALA A 17 -2.48 -12.07 40.78
C ALA A 17 -2.81 -13.48 41.25
N THR A 18 -2.04 -14.47 40.82
CA THR A 18 -1.87 -15.71 41.64
C THR A 18 -0.41 -16.16 41.56
N LYS A 19 0.06 -16.48 42.75
CA LYS A 19 1.40 -16.86 43.16
C LYS A 19 1.71 -18.34 42.94
N ASP A 20 3.03 -18.59 42.83
CA ASP A 20 3.78 -19.80 43.16
C ASP A 20 3.73 -20.99 42.19
N LYS A 21 4.80 -21.62 41.74
CA LYS A 21 6.04 -22.09 42.40
C LYS A 21 6.99 -22.72 41.37
N ASP A 22 8.27 -22.46 41.53
CA ASP A 22 9.47 -23.23 41.23
C ASP A 22 9.37 -24.56 40.44
N THR A 23 10.18 -24.67 39.37
CA THR A 23 11.22 -25.73 39.32
C THR A 23 12.25 -25.40 38.21
N LYS A 24 13.49 -25.44 38.63
CA LYS A 24 14.76 -25.30 37.97
C LYS A 24 15.08 -26.52 37.10
N THR A 25 15.56 -26.35 35.88
CA THR A 25 16.63 -27.22 35.32
C THR A 25 17.39 -26.47 34.25
N GLU A 26 18.68 -26.35 34.46
CA GLU A 26 19.72 -25.89 33.56
C GLU A 26 19.94 -26.94 32.47
N GLU A 27 20.16 -26.52 31.22
CA GLU A 27 21.32 -27.04 30.47
C GLU A 27 21.69 -26.13 29.29
N THR A 28 22.95 -25.92 29.20
CA THR A 28 23.74 -25.07 28.32
C THR A 28 23.89 -25.64 26.92
N ALA A 29 23.92 -24.82 25.86
CA ALA A 29 25.08 -24.72 24.95
C ALA A 29 24.83 -23.81 23.72
N LYS A 30 25.68 -22.80 23.62
CA LYS A 30 26.41 -22.26 22.46
C LYS A 30 25.67 -21.73 21.22
N THR A 31 25.69 -20.42 21.15
CA THR A 31 26.24 -19.51 20.09
C THR A 31 26.34 -20.04 18.67
N ASP A 32 25.64 -19.39 17.74
CA ASP A 32 26.30 -18.83 16.56
C ASP A 32 25.59 -17.54 16.12
N ASP A 33 26.42 -16.60 15.78
CA ASP A 33 26.20 -15.20 15.47
C ASP A 33 25.58 -15.08 14.06
N ALA A 34 24.46 -14.41 13.90
CA ALA A 34 24.01 -13.88 12.64
C ALA A 34 23.48 -12.48 12.87
N GLU A 35 24.21 -11.48 12.42
CA GLU A 35 23.85 -10.08 12.40
C GLU A 35 22.53 -9.89 11.66
N GLU A 36 21.46 -9.59 12.40
CA GLU A 36 20.28 -8.93 11.87
C GLU A 36 20.61 -7.45 11.71
N THR A 37 20.72 -7.00 10.47
CA THR A 37 20.67 -5.58 10.14
C THR A 37 19.22 -5.11 10.28
N GLU A 38 18.87 -4.60 11.45
CA GLU A 38 17.66 -3.80 11.64
C GLU A 38 17.78 -2.53 10.76
N SER A 39 16.95 -2.46 9.74
CA SER A 39 16.64 -1.23 9.04
C SER A 39 15.70 -0.42 9.93
N ASP A 40 16.28 0.33 10.87
CA ASP A 40 15.62 1.36 11.64
C ASP A 40 15.31 2.54 10.70
N ASN A 41 14.08 2.63 10.22
CA ASN A 41 13.52 3.82 9.62
C ASN A 41 12.05 3.99 10.03
N THR A 42 11.80 4.01 11.34
CA THR A 42 10.61 4.61 11.92
C THR A 42 11.01 6.00 12.39
N GLU A 43 10.79 7.01 11.55
CA GLU A 43 10.65 8.37 12.05
C GLU A 43 9.53 8.35 13.09
N ASP A 44 9.96 8.55 14.33
CA ASP A 44 9.14 8.72 15.52
C ASP A 44 8.24 9.96 15.36
N THR A 45 7.00 9.75 14.89
CA THR A 45 5.95 10.76 14.89
C THR A 45 5.01 10.59 16.09
N SER A 46 5.52 10.11 17.23
CA SER A 46 4.75 9.86 18.46
C SER A 46 4.90 10.95 19.51
N GLU A 47 5.10 12.22 19.14
CA GLU A 47 4.94 13.35 20.06
C GLU A 47 3.62 14.06 19.77
N ASP A 48 2.70 14.01 20.77
CA ASP A 48 1.44 14.76 20.91
C ASP A 48 0.13 14.23 20.29
N THR A 49 -0.05 12.95 20.12
CA THR A 49 -1.44 12.47 19.95
C THR A 49 -2.06 12.22 21.33
N PRO A 50 -3.05 13.01 21.77
CA PRO A 50 -3.66 12.83 23.08
C PRO A 50 -4.33 11.45 23.16
N THR A 51 -4.19 10.78 24.27
CA THR A 51 -4.85 9.48 24.53
C THR A 51 -6.37 9.66 24.58
N THR A 52 -7.12 8.61 24.30
CA THR A 52 -8.59 8.63 24.40
C THR A 52 -9.05 9.13 25.78
N ALA A 53 -8.36 8.76 26.86
CA ALA A 53 -8.66 9.21 28.22
C ALA A 53 -8.46 10.72 28.40
N GLU A 54 -7.42 11.30 27.79
CA GLU A 54 -7.16 12.75 27.81
C GLU A 54 -8.20 13.50 27.00
N LEU A 55 -8.59 12.97 25.84
CA LEU A 55 -9.63 13.55 25.00
C LEU A 55 -11.01 13.53 25.66
N MET A 56 -11.31 12.50 26.43
CA MET A 56 -12.59 12.36 27.13
C MET A 56 -12.62 13.08 28.48
N ALA A 57 -11.47 13.61 28.95
CA ALA A 57 -11.37 14.27 30.26
C ALA A 57 -12.30 15.49 30.33
N GLY A 58 -13.21 15.48 31.30
CA GLY A 58 -14.15 16.57 31.53
C GLY A 58 -15.40 16.59 30.65
N ILE A 59 -15.57 15.61 29.78
CA ILE A 59 -16.78 15.44 28.97
C ILE A 59 -17.83 14.67 29.79
N ASP A 60 -19.03 15.23 29.92
CA ASP A 60 -20.17 14.56 30.49
C ASP A 60 -20.86 13.70 29.40
N VAL A 61 -20.41 12.46 29.30
CA VAL A 61 -20.83 11.53 28.23
C VAL A 61 -22.33 11.27 28.27
N GLU A 62 -22.95 11.21 29.46
CA GLU A 62 -24.42 10.97 29.61
C GLU A 62 -25.25 12.09 29.03
N LYS A 63 -24.73 13.33 29.00
CA LYS A 63 -25.39 14.45 28.32
C LYS A 63 -25.18 14.40 26.81
N CYS A 64 -24.00 14.00 26.38
CA CYS A 64 -23.64 14.05 24.96
C CYS A 64 -24.30 12.93 24.15
N VAL A 65 -24.57 11.75 24.75
CA VAL A 65 -25.11 10.61 24.01
C VAL A 65 -26.20 9.88 24.80
N THR A 66 -27.23 9.47 24.08
CA THR A 66 -28.26 8.54 24.57
C THR A 66 -28.09 7.22 23.83
N LEU A 67 -27.68 6.16 24.54
CA LEU A 67 -27.52 4.84 23.97
C LEU A 67 -28.85 4.23 23.56
N GLY A 68 -28.94 3.78 22.31
CA GLY A 68 -30.01 2.93 21.81
C GLY A 68 -29.71 1.44 21.98
N ASP A 69 -30.26 0.62 21.09
CA ASP A 69 -30.05 -0.83 21.09
C ASP A 69 -28.68 -1.13 20.48
N TYR A 70 -27.63 -1.22 21.33
CA TYR A 70 -26.28 -1.52 20.93
C TYR A 70 -25.93 -3.02 21.06
N LYS A 71 -26.80 -3.84 21.62
CA LYS A 71 -26.64 -5.32 21.70
C LYS A 71 -27.56 -6.01 20.72
N GLY A 72 -27.11 -7.14 20.18
CA GLY A 72 -27.93 -7.99 19.29
C GLY A 72 -28.10 -7.42 17.88
N VAL A 73 -27.27 -6.48 17.46
CA VAL A 73 -27.23 -6.04 16.06
C VAL A 73 -26.90 -7.22 15.15
N THR A 74 -27.53 -7.30 14.00
CA THR A 74 -27.36 -8.39 13.04
C THR A 74 -26.88 -7.82 11.72
N VAL A 75 -25.75 -8.33 11.24
CA VAL A 75 -25.15 -7.96 9.95
C VAL A 75 -24.92 -9.21 9.13
N GLU A 76 -25.22 -9.17 7.86
CA GLU A 76 -24.96 -10.26 6.93
C GLU A 76 -23.47 -10.28 6.54
N LYS A 77 -22.81 -11.46 6.70
CA LYS A 77 -21.43 -11.67 6.22
C LYS A 77 -21.50 -12.17 4.79
N THR A 78 -20.94 -11.41 3.85
CA THR A 78 -20.80 -11.82 2.46
C THR A 78 -19.32 -11.99 2.15
N ILE A 79 -18.92 -13.22 1.81
CA ILE A 79 -17.54 -13.53 1.38
C ILE A 79 -17.52 -13.59 -0.14
N GLN A 80 -16.61 -12.85 -0.77
CA GLN A 80 -16.39 -12.93 -2.20
C GLN A 80 -15.68 -14.26 -2.54
N SER A 81 -16.24 -15.04 -3.46
CA SER A 81 -15.61 -16.28 -3.91
C SER A 81 -14.45 -16.00 -4.85
N VAL A 82 -13.39 -16.79 -4.71
CA VAL A 82 -12.23 -16.74 -5.63
C VAL A 82 -12.55 -17.58 -6.87
N THR A 83 -12.42 -16.96 -8.03
CA THR A 83 -12.66 -17.60 -9.32
C THR A 83 -11.37 -18.17 -9.92
N ASP A 84 -11.49 -19.01 -10.95
CA ASP A 84 -10.32 -19.46 -11.72
C ASP A 84 -9.65 -18.31 -12.49
N GLU A 85 -10.41 -17.27 -12.84
CA GLU A 85 -9.90 -16.05 -13.47
C GLU A 85 -9.02 -15.25 -12.51
N ASP A 86 -9.41 -15.11 -11.24
CA ASP A 86 -8.61 -14.45 -10.22
C ASP A 86 -7.25 -15.14 -10.07
N VAL A 87 -7.26 -16.47 -9.96
CA VAL A 87 -6.02 -17.26 -9.87
C VAL A 87 -5.17 -17.12 -11.14
N GLN A 88 -5.80 -17.09 -12.34
CA GLN A 88 -5.07 -16.92 -13.58
C GLN A 88 -4.44 -15.54 -13.69
N ASN A 89 -5.12 -14.48 -13.25
CA ASN A 89 -4.58 -13.13 -13.23
C ASN A 89 -3.30 -13.02 -12.39
N GLU A 90 -3.25 -13.69 -11.22
CA GLU A 90 -2.04 -13.71 -10.40
C GLU A 90 -0.89 -14.46 -11.08
N ILE A 91 -1.20 -15.55 -11.77
CA ILE A 91 -0.21 -16.30 -12.56
C ILE A 91 0.32 -15.42 -13.71
N ASP A 92 -0.55 -14.74 -14.43
CA ASP A 92 -0.16 -13.86 -15.54
C ASP A 92 0.71 -12.69 -15.05
N ASN A 93 0.40 -12.14 -13.88
CA ASN A 93 1.22 -11.12 -13.21
C ASN A 93 2.62 -11.70 -12.85
N ALA A 94 2.67 -12.90 -12.29
CA ALA A 94 3.94 -13.54 -11.97
C ALA A 94 4.77 -13.83 -13.22
N LEU A 95 4.15 -14.34 -14.30
CA LEU A 95 4.81 -14.57 -15.58
C LEU A 95 5.38 -13.28 -16.19
N ALA A 96 4.67 -12.16 -16.04
CA ALA A 96 5.14 -10.86 -16.50
C ALA A 96 6.35 -10.34 -15.70
N ASN A 97 6.43 -10.68 -14.41
CA ASN A 97 7.50 -10.25 -13.51
C ASN A 97 8.78 -11.11 -13.63
N TYR A 98 8.65 -12.36 -14.08
CA TYR A 98 9.77 -13.30 -14.22
C TYR A 98 9.90 -13.81 -15.67
N PRO A 99 10.22 -12.92 -16.64
CA PRO A 99 10.39 -13.30 -18.03
C PRO A 99 11.65 -14.15 -18.20
N VAL A 100 11.64 -15.07 -19.17
CA VAL A 100 12.74 -16.00 -19.45
C VAL A 100 13.62 -15.51 -20.59
N GLU A 101 14.94 -15.72 -20.48
CA GLU A 101 15.89 -15.38 -21.55
C GLU A 101 15.64 -16.22 -22.80
N VAL A 102 15.65 -15.55 -23.95
CA VAL A 102 15.43 -16.16 -25.26
C VAL A 102 16.48 -15.72 -26.28
N ASP A 103 16.82 -16.60 -27.20
CA ASP A 103 17.77 -16.31 -28.29
C ASP A 103 17.00 -15.86 -29.57
N GLN A 104 16.30 -14.75 -29.45
CA GLN A 104 15.57 -14.13 -30.55
C GLN A 104 15.71 -12.62 -30.53
N ALA A 105 15.23 -11.97 -31.60
CA ALA A 105 15.18 -10.51 -31.67
C ALA A 105 14.09 -9.97 -30.75
N ALA A 106 14.40 -8.91 -30.03
CA ALA A 106 13.47 -8.24 -29.14
C ALA A 106 12.24 -7.69 -29.87
N LYS A 107 11.07 -7.86 -29.28
CA LYS A 107 9.78 -7.36 -29.76
C LYS A 107 9.11 -6.52 -28.67
N GLU A 108 8.08 -5.79 -29.04
CA GLU A 108 7.26 -5.07 -28.07
C GLU A 108 6.71 -6.03 -26.99
N GLY A 109 6.77 -5.62 -25.74
CA GLY A 109 6.39 -6.43 -24.57
C GLY A 109 7.49 -7.29 -23.99
N ASP A 110 8.59 -7.52 -24.70
CA ASP A 110 9.78 -8.22 -24.17
C ASP A 110 10.50 -7.31 -23.17
N THR A 111 11.28 -7.93 -22.28
CA THR A 111 12.22 -7.23 -21.40
C THR A 111 13.63 -7.40 -21.94
N VAL A 112 14.34 -6.30 -22.17
CA VAL A 112 15.74 -6.33 -22.55
C VAL A 112 16.62 -5.95 -21.36
N ASN A 113 17.67 -6.73 -21.09
CA ASN A 113 18.71 -6.32 -20.16
C ASN A 113 19.76 -5.54 -20.95
N ILE A 114 20.03 -4.30 -20.54
CA ILE A 114 20.84 -3.37 -21.31
C ILE A 114 21.91 -2.68 -20.45
N ASP A 115 23.03 -2.36 -21.10
CA ASP A 115 23.95 -1.32 -20.65
C ASP A 115 23.76 -0.13 -21.58
N TYR A 116 23.64 1.08 -21.03
CA TYR A 116 23.50 2.27 -21.85
C TYR A 116 24.37 3.42 -21.35
N VAL A 117 24.80 4.25 -22.29
CA VAL A 117 25.54 5.50 -22.04
C VAL A 117 24.95 6.59 -22.90
N GLY A 118 24.42 7.64 -22.27
CA GLY A 118 23.90 8.84 -22.92
C GLY A 118 24.90 9.97 -22.95
N LYS A 119 24.99 10.68 -24.06
CA LYS A 119 25.88 11.83 -24.26
C LYS A 119 25.12 13.00 -24.87
N ILE A 120 25.34 14.19 -24.32
CA ILE A 120 24.87 15.46 -24.88
C ILE A 120 26.12 16.23 -25.33
N ASP A 121 26.18 16.63 -26.61
CA ASP A 121 27.34 17.29 -27.21
C ASP A 121 28.66 16.50 -27.04
N GLY A 122 28.57 15.15 -26.92
CA GLY A 122 29.69 14.24 -26.75
C GLY A 122 30.15 14.02 -25.32
N GLU A 123 29.53 14.68 -24.33
CA GLU A 123 29.83 14.51 -22.90
C GLU A 123 28.72 13.73 -22.20
N GLU A 124 29.11 12.82 -21.28
CA GLU A 124 28.18 12.09 -20.43
C GLU A 124 27.54 13.02 -19.42
N PHE A 125 26.29 12.75 -19.01
CA PHE A 125 25.55 13.54 -18.03
C PHE A 125 25.02 12.65 -16.90
N ASP A 126 24.76 13.23 -15.75
CA ASP A 126 24.22 12.55 -14.56
C ASP A 126 22.88 11.89 -14.85
N GLY A 127 22.75 10.59 -14.51
CA GLY A 127 21.56 9.77 -14.78
C GLY A 127 21.44 9.30 -16.24
N GLY A 128 22.39 9.63 -17.11
CA GLY A 128 22.39 9.21 -18.51
C GLY A 128 22.98 7.82 -18.79
N SER A 129 23.48 7.10 -17.78
CA SER A 129 24.18 5.81 -17.97
C SER A 129 23.79 4.82 -16.89
N ASP A 130 23.63 3.56 -17.26
CA ASP A 130 23.43 2.45 -16.33
C ASP A 130 23.93 1.13 -16.94
N GLN A 131 24.13 0.11 -16.11
CA GLN A 131 24.57 -1.23 -16.52
C GLN A 131 23.64 -2.30 -15.95
N GLY A 132 23.28 -3.27 -16.78
CA GLY A 132 22.43 -4.39 -16.39
C GLY A 132 20.98 -3.99 -16.12
N ALA A 133 20.53 -2.86 -16.64
CA ALA A 133 19.17 -2.38 -16.45
C ALA A 133 18.16 -3.26 -17.21
N ASP A 134 17.12 -3.74 -16.55
CA ASP A 134 16.01 -4.44 -17.18
C ASP A 134 14.96 -3.42 -17.66
N LEU A 135 14.69 -3.38 -18.97
CA LEU A 135 13.73 -2.49 -19.61
C LEU A 135 12.68 -3.29 -20.39
N LYS A 136 11.42 -3.15 -20.00
CA LYS A 136 10.29 -3.69 -20.77
C LYS A 136 9.98 -2.76 -21.93
N LEU A 137 10.08 -3.27 -23.15
CA LEU A 137 9.78 -2.51 -24.38
C LEU A 137 8.27 -2.22 -24.47
N GLY A 138 7.91 -0.96 -24.72
CA GLY A 138 6.54 -0.45 -24.69
C GLY A 138 6.07 0.01 -23.30
N SER A 139 6.98 0.10 -22.32
CA SER A 139 6.64 0.57 -20.95
C SER A 139 6.52 2.09 -20.83
N GLY A 140 7.13 2.84 -21.74
CA GLY A 140 7.20 4.31 -21.69
C GLY A 140 8.05 4.86 -20.56
N LYS A 141 8.96 4.05 -19.99
CA LYS A 141 9.88 4.48 -18.92
C LYS A 141 11.04 5.36 -19.39
N PHE A 142 11.37 5.23 -20.67
CA PHE A 142 12.42 6.03 -21.31
C PHE A 142 11.80 7.08 -22.24
N ILE A 143 12.63 8.01 -22.69
CA ILE A 143 12.20 9.05 -23.63
C ILE A 143 11.77 8.43 -24.98
N ASP A 144 10.92 9.13 -25.68
CA ASP A 144 10.35 8.69 -26.96
C ASP A 144 11.43 8.23 -27.95
N GLY A 145 11.21 7.05 -28.53
CA GLY A 145 12.11 6.44 -29.50
C GLY A 145 13.22 5.58 -28.91
N PHE A 146 13.46 5.60 -27.60
CA PHE A 146 14.48 4.76 -26.98
C PHE A 146 14.07 3.27 -27.02
N GLU A 147 12.89 2.95 -26.55
CA GLU A 147 12.36 1.58 -26.53
C GLU A 147 12.12 1.07 -27.95
N ASP A 148 11.54 1.89 -28.81
CA ASP A 148 11.31 1.58 -30.24
C ASP A 148 12.64 1.29 -30.96
N GLY A 149 13.69 2.03 -30.64
CA GLY A 149 15.02 1.84 -31.20
C GLY A 149 15.66 0.48 -30.83
N LEU A 150 15.14 -0.20 -29.82
CA LEU A 150 15.63 -1.52 -29.38
C LEU A 150 14.80 -2.68 -29.95
N ILE A 151 13.63 -2.41 -30.53
CA ILE A 151 12.84 -3.45 -31.21
C ILE A 151 13.67 -4.06 -32.35
N GLY A 152 13.73 -5.39 -32.40
CA GLY A 152 14.52 -6.14 -33.36
C GLY A 152 15.99 -6.33 -32.95
N ALA A 153 16.44 -5.76 -31.84
CA ALA A 153 17.79 -5.99 -31.33
C ALA A 153 17.97 -7.41 -30.80
N ARG A 154 19.20 -7.93 -30.85
CA ARG A 154 19.55 -9.26 -30.35
C ARG A 154 20.58 -9.15 -29.21
N LYS A 155 20.66 -10.19 -28.40
CA LYS A 155 21.73 -10.33 -27.39
C LYS A 155 23.10 -10.07 -28.01
N GLY A 156 23.89 -9.23 -27.34
CA GLY A 156 25.23 -8.82 -27.76
C GLY A 156 25.25 -7.69 -28.80
N GLU A 157 24.12 -7.23 -29.28
CA GLU A 157 24.03 -6.12 -30.24
C GLU A 157 24.18 -4.77 -29.54
N THR A 158 24.93 -3.87 -30.14
CA THR A 158 25.05 -2.48 -29.68
C THR A 158 24.38 -1.56 -30.71
N ARG A 159 23.52 -0.67 -30.25
CA ARG A 159 22.80 0.33 -31.04
C ARG A 159 23.14 1.73 -30.60
N THR A 160 23.18 2.66 -31.55
CA THR A 160 23.28 4.08 -31.27
C THR A 160 21.93 4.72 -31.59
N LEU A 161 21.33 5.34 -30.59
CA LEU A 161 20.02 6.00 -30.66
C LEU A 161 20.25 7.51 -30.56
N ASN A 162 19.81 8.26 -31.60
CA ASN A 162 19.86 9.72 -31.60
C ASN A 162 18.45 10.23 -31.29
N LEU A 163 18.27 10.77 -30.08
CA LEU A 163 16.97 11.15 -29.53
C LEU A 163 16.97 12.61 -29.08
N THR A 164 15.80 13.11 -28.69
CA THR A 164 15.65 14.45 -28.12
C THR A 164 14.80 14.34 -26.86
N PHE A 165 15.24 14.98 -25.78
CA PHE A 165 14.46 15.07 -24.55
C PHE A 165 13.16 15.86 -24.80
N PRO A 166 12.01 15.45 -24.22
CA PRO A 166 10.79 16.23 -24.28
C PRO A 166 10.97 17.64 -23.71
N GLU A 167 10.13 18.59 -24.18
CA GLU A 167 10.19 20.00 -23.72
C GLU A 167 9.76 20.18 -22.24
N ASP A 168 8.98 19.24 -21.71
CA ASP A 168 8.51 19.18 -20.32
C ASP A 168 9.38 18.31 -19.42
N TYR A 169 10.55 17.87 -19.92
CA TYR A 169 11.55 17.16 -19.11
C TYR A 169 12.23 18.09 -18.11
N THR A 170 13.13 17.54 -17.25
CA THR A 170 13.86 18.38 -16.28
C THR A 170 14.57 19.55 -16.98
N GLN A 171 14.55 20.73 -16.35
CA GLN A 171 14.95 22.03 -16.94
C GLN A 171 16.34 22.00 -17.62
N ASP A 172 17.26 21.20 -17.09
CA ASP A 172 18.63 21.11 -17.63
C ASP A 172 18.76 20.22 -18.88
N LEU A 173 17.75 19.36 -19.17
CA LEU A 173 17.77 18.41 -20.27
C LEU A 173 16.69 18.68 -21.33
N ALA A 174 15.63 19.41 -20.99
CA ALA A 174 14.49 19.70 -21.86
C ALA A 174 14.92 20.19 -23.26
N GLY A 175 14.40 19.55 -24.30
CA GLY A 175 14.64 19.89 -25.71
C GLY A 175 16.07 19.60 -26.22
N LYS A 176 16.97 19.06 -25.38
CA LYS A 176 18.34 18.77 -25.83
C LYS A 176 18.41 17.45 -26.63
N ALA A 177 19.25 17.47 -27.68
CA ALA A 177 19.59 16.26 -28.41
C ALA A 177 20.55 15.39 -27.58
N VAL A 178 20.33 14.09 -27.59
CA VAL A 178 21.10 13.09 -26.87
C VAL A 178 21.44 11.90 -27.76
N GLU A 179 22.65 11.40 -27.67
CA GLU A 179 23.07 10.16 -28.28
C GLU A 179 23.23 9.08 -27.22
N PHE A 180 22.40 8.02 -27.28
CA PHE A 180 22.56 6.84 -26.43
C PHE A 180 23.28 5.73 -27.19
N THR A 181 24.33 5.18 -26.59
CA THR A 181 24.91 3.91 -27.01
C THR A 181 24.37 2.83 -26.08
N VAL A 182 23.63 1.87 -26.64
CA VAL A 182 22.93 0.84 -25.87
C VAL A 182 23.43 -0.54 -26.31
N THR A 183 23.88 -1.36 -25.36
CA THR A 183 24.26 -2.77 -25.57
C THR A 183 23.22 -3.68 -24.96
N VAL A 184 22.70 -4.62 -25.74
CA VAL A 184 21.70 -5.60 -25.27
C VAL A 184 22.41 -6.81 -24.70
N ASN A 185 22.32 -7.02 -23.40
CA ASN A 185 22.95 -8.14 -22.68
C ASN A 185 22.10 -9.42 -22.75
N ALA A 186 20.77 -9.27 -22.72
CA ALA A 186 19.81 -10.36 -22.84
C ALA A 186 18.49 -9.85 -23.41
N VAL A 187 17.75 -10.73 -24.09
CA VAL A 187 16.35 -10.53 -24.46
C VAL A 187 15.56 -11.56 -23.65
N LYS A 188 14.53 -11.11 -22.93
CA LYS A 188 13.68 -11.94 -22.11
C LYS A 188 12.24 -11.76 -22.56
N GLU A 189 11.48 -12.86 -22.71
CA GLU A 189 10.05 -12.80 -22.99
C GLU A 189 9.22 -13.41 -21.83
N PRO A 190 8.04 -12.86 -21.53
CA PRO A 190 7.13 -13.50 -20.60
C PRO A 190 6.66 -14.83 -21.19
N LEU A 191 6.63 -15.87 -20.37
CA LEU A 191 6.02 -17.14 -20.78
C LEU A 191 4.52 -16.96 -20.93
N SER A 192 3.91 -17.65 -21.90
CA SER A 192 2.45 -17.69 -22.05
C SER A 192 1.77 -18.60 -21.01
N GLU A 193 2.50 -19.58 -20.51
CA GLU A 193 2.04 -20.54 -19.49
C GLU A 193 3.22 -20.92 -18.58
N PRO A 194 3.01 -21.08 -17.25
CA PRO A 194 4.07 -21.51 -16.35
C PRO A 194 4.37 -23.01 -16.58
N THR A 195 5.63 -23.38 -16.32
CA THR A 195 6.02 -24.80 -16.18
C THR A 195 6.36 -25.09 -14.71
N ASP A 196 6.33 -26.36 -14.29
CA ASP A 196 6.73 -26.72 -12.92
C ASP A 196 8.16 -26.26 -12.62
N GLN A 197 9.08 -26.37 -13.59
CA GLN A 197 10.44 -25.90 -13.43
C GLN A 197 10.49 -24.36 -13.25
N TRP A 198 9.70 -23.61 -14.04
CA TRP A 198 9.64 -22.15 -13.88
C TRP A 198 9.10 -21.75 -12.51
N VAL A 199 8.08 -22.47 -12.01
CA VAL A 199 7.54 -22.23 -10.65
C VAL A 199 8.64 -22.45 -9.61
N ALA A 200 9.31 -23.61 -9.66
CA ALA A 200 10.38 -23.96 -8.73
C ALA A 200 11.56 -22.97 -8.74
N ASP A 201 11.86 -22.38 -9.90
CA ASP A 201 12.98 -21.45 -10.07
C ASP A 201 12.65 -20.01 -9.66
N ASN A 202 11.37 -19.60 -9.71
CA ASN A 202 10.99 -18.19 -9.57
C ASN A 202 9.99 -17.90 -8.43
N ILE A 203 9.26 -18.92 -7.93
CA ILE A 203 8.22 -18.72 -6.93
C ILE A 203 8.60 -19.46 -5.64
N GLU A 204 8.97 -18.67 -4.64
CA GLU A 204 9.40 -19.21 -3.35
C GLU A 204 8.27 -20.03 -2.67
N GLY A 205 8.63 -21.22 -2.19
CA GLY A 205 7.71 -22.09 -1.47
C GLY A 205 6.88 -23.05 -2.33
N TYR A 206 7.07 -23.04 -3.67
CA TYR A 206 6.33 -23.92 -4.59
C TYR A 206 7.27 -24.63 -5.57
N ASP A 207 7.03 -25.93 -5.75
CA ASP A 207 7.81 -26.79 -6.67
C ASP A 207 7.07 -27.11 -7.98
N ASN A 208 5.78 -26.80 -8.07
CA ASN A 208 4.94 -27.08 -9.24
C ASN A 208 3.73 -26.16 -9.35
N ILE A 209 3.13 -26.13 -10.54
CA ILE A 209 2.00 -25.27 -10.89
C ILE A 209 0.75 -25.59 -10.05
N ALA A 210 0.50 -26.85 -9.74
CA ALA A 210 -0.73 -27.25 -9.05
C ALA A 210 -0.73 -26.72 -7.61
N ASP A 211 0.40 -26.85 -6.91
CA ASP A 211 0.55 -26.34 -5.55
C ASP A 211 0.56 -24.79 -5.53
N TYR A 212 1.21 -24.16 -6.52
CA TYR A 212 1.19 -22.71 -6.65
C TYR A 212 -0.25 -22.16 -6.86
N LYS A 213 -1.03 -22.76 -7.78
CA LYS A 213 -2.44 -22.41 -7.97
C LYS A 213 -3.28 -22.58 -6.72
N ALA A 214 -3.04 -23.66 -5.98
CA ALA A 214 -3.74 -23.92 -4.72
C ALA A 214 -3.37 -22.90 -3.65
N GLY A 215 -2.09 -22.49 -3.58
CA GLY A 215 -1.60 -21.44 -2.70
C GLY A 215 -2.26 -20.10 -2.98
N ILE A 216 -2.23 -19.63 -4.23
CA ILE A 216 -2.89 -18.38 -4.64
C ILE A 216 -4.36 -18.39 -4.22
N ARG A 217 -5.08 -19.48 -4.49
CA ARG A 217 -6.50 -19.58 -4.13
C ARG A 217 -6.70 -19.48 -2.63
N SER A 218 -5.91 -20.21 -1.85
CA SER A 218 -5.99 -20.21 -0.38
C SER A 218 -5.71 -18.82 0.20
N GLU A 219 -4.70 -18.13 -0.28
CA GLU A 219 -4.34 -16.78 0.16
C GLU A 219 -5.44 -15.76 -0.17
N GLN A 220 -6.02 -15.84 -1.36
CA GLN A 220 -7.13 -14.96 -1.75
C GLN A 220 -8.41 -15.25 -0.96
N GLU A 221 -8.72 -16.53 -0.71
CA GLU A 221 -9.87 -16.94 0.11
C GLU A 221 -9.71 -16.41 1.56
N GLU A 222 -8.52 -16.54 2.16
CA GLU A 222 -8.23 -15.99 3.49
C GLU A 222 -8.34 -14.46 3.51
N SER A 223 -7.80 -13.77 2.51
CA SER A 223 -7.92 -12.32 2.35
C SER A 223 -9.37 -11.87 2.20
N ASN A 224 -10.18 -12.58 1.40
CA ASN A 224 -11.60 -12.29 1.24
C ASN A 224 -12.39 -12.52 2.52
N GLU A 225 -12.06 -13.59 3.27
CA GLU A 225 -12.67 -13.85 4.57
C GLU A 225 -12.34 -12.75 5.58
N GLN A 226 -11.08 -12.35 5.67
CA GLN A 226 -10.64 -11.26 6.54
C GLN A 226 -11.31 -9.93 6.17
N THR A 227 -11.45 -9.66 4.88
CA THR A 227 -12.14 -8.48 4.35
C THR A 227 -13.62 -8.50 4.75
N ALA A 228 -14.29 -9.63 4.58
CA ALA A 228 -15.70 -9.80 4.98
C ALA A 228 -15.89 -9.63 6.49
N GLU A 229 -14.98 -10.14 7.32
CA GLU A 229 -15.02 -9.94 8.77
C GLU A 229 -14.86 -8.48 9.18
N ASN A 230 -13.93 -7.77 8.52
CA ASN A 230 -13.76 -6.34 8.75
C ASN A 230 -14.99 -5.55 8.33
N GLN A 231 -15.63 -5.90 7.20
CA GLN A 231 -16.87 -5.27 6.75
C GLN A 231 -18.03 -5.51 7.73
N VAL A 232 -18.18 -6.74 8.24
CA VAL A 232 -19.19 -7.07 9.26
C VAL A 232 -18.97 -6.26 10.53
N ARG A 233 -17.73 -6.19 10.99
CA ARG A 233 -17.35 -5.43 12.20
C ARG A 233 -17.67 -3.95 12.05
N TYR A 234 -17.33 -3.40 10.89
CA TYR A 234 -17.63 -2.01 10.53
C TYR A 234 -19.14 -1.75 10.44
N ALA A 235 -19.87 -2.59 9.71
CA ALA A 235 -21.31 -2.42 9.55
C ALA A 235 -22.07 -2.58 10.88
N ALA A 236 -21.64 -3.53 11.73
CA ALA A 236 -22.22 -3.68 13.07
C ALA A 236 -21.97 -2.44 13.94
N TRP A 237 -20.75 -1.87 13.90
CA TRP A 237 -20.41 -0.66 14.62
C TRP A 237 -21.21 0.55 14.13
N THR A 238 -21.31 0.73 12.82
CA THR A 238 -22.14 1.80 12.21
C THR A 238 -23.59 1.68 12.68
N GLN A 239 -24.15 0.47 12.65
CA GLN A 239 -25.52 0.25 13.12
C GLN A 239 -25.69 0.56 14.62
N VAL A 240 -24.71 0.26 15.44
CA VAL A 240 -24.69 0.63 16.87
C VAL A 240 -24.72 2.16 17.03
N ILE A 241 -23.90 2.88 16.27
CA ILE A 241 -23.88 4.35 16.30
C ILE A 241 -25.22 4.92 15.84
N ASP A 242 -25.75 4.42 14.73
CA ASP A 242 -27.02 4.87 14.16
C ASP A 242 -28.22 4.64 15.10
N ASN A 243 -28.15 3.62 15.94
CA ASN A 243 -29.15 3.35 16.97
C ASN A 243 -29.08 4.33 18.17
N CYS A 244 -27.96 5.04 18.32
CA CYS A 244 -27.73 6.00 19.38
C CYS A 244 -28.14 7.41 18.95
N THR A 245 -28.42 8.26 19.93
CA THR A 245 -28.70 9.69 19.67
C THR A 245 -27.59 10.53 20.25
N ILE A 246 -26.90 11.28 19.40
CA ILE A 246 -25.90 12.25 19.82
C ILE A 246 -26.64 13.57 20.10
N ASN A 247 -26.69 13.95 21.37
CA ASN A 247 -27.39 15.15 21.84
C ASN A 247 -26.51 16.40 21.71
N GLU A 248 -25.20 16.24 21.92
CA GLU A 248 -24.20 17.32 21.89
C GLU A 248 -22.87 16.78 21.39
N TYR A 249 -22.18 17.55 20.55
CA TYR A 249 -20.84 17.26 20.07
C TYR A 249 -19.82 18.14 20.80
N PRO A 250 -18.99 17.60 21.71
CA PRO A 250 -17.91 18.34 22.33
C PRO A 250 -16.95 18.87 21.26
N GLU A 251 -16.71 20.17 21.25
CA GLU A 251 -15.86 20.83 20.27
C GLU A 251 -14.45 20.22 20.23
N THR A 252 -13.91 19.84 21.38
CA THR A 252 -12.58 19.19 21.48
C THR A 252 -12.51 17.89 20.68
N LEU A 253 -13.55 17.06 20.68
CA LEU A 253 -13.57 15.81 19.90
C LEU A 253 -13.77 16.08 18.40
N VAL A 254 -14.59 17.06 18.06
CA VAL A 254 -14.81 17.46 16.66
C VAL A 254 -13.52 17.99 16.05
N GLU A 255 -12.80 18.83 16.77
CA GLU A 255 -11.52 19.39 16.29
C GLU A 255 -10.43 18.33 16.11
N VAL A 256 -10.42 17.28 16.96
CA VAL A 256 -9.52 16.13 16.73
C VAL A 256 -9.87 15.44 15.42
N GLY A 257 -11.12 15.16 15.17
CA GLY A 257 -11.56 14.51 13.92
C GLY A 257 -11.25 15.39 12.69
N LYS A 258 -11.42 16.70 12.78
CA LYS A 258 -11.02 17.65 11.71
C LYS A 258 -9.55 17.57 11.39
N LYS A 259 -8.71 17.57 12.43
CA LYS A 259 -7.26 17.41 12.26
C LYS A 259 -6.90 16.09 11.57
N LEU A 260 -7.52 15.00 11.96
CA LEU A 260 -7.29 13.69 11.33
C LEU A 260 -7.67 13.71 9.84
N TYR A 261 -8.78 14.35 9.49
CA TYR A 261 -9.18 14.51 8.10
C TYR A 261 -8.17 15.33 7.29
N GLU A 262 -7.75 16.46 7.84
CA GLU A 262 -6.75 17.34 7.23
C GLU A 262 -5.42 16.61 6.99
N GLN A 263 -4.88 15.93 8.01
CA GLN A 263 -3.65 15.15 7.91
C GLN A 263 -3.75 14.03 6.87
N GLN A 264 -4.90 13.39 6.76
CA GLN A 264 -5.14 12.37 5.76
C GLN A 264 -5.08 12.95 4.34
N VAL A 265 -5.77 14.06 4.11
CA VAL A 265 -5.78 14.72 2.79
C VAL A 265 -4.41 15.30 2.44
N GLU A 266 -3.69 15.88 3.41
CA GLU A 266 -2.29 16.33 3.23
C GLU A 266 -1.37 15.16 2.84
N THR A 267 -1.57 13.99 3.46
CA THR A 267 -0.78 12.80 3.13
C THR A 267 -1.01 12.37 1.68
N TYR A 268 -2.26 12.37 1.22
CA TYR A 268 -2.56 12.06 -0.18
C TYR A 268 -2.01 13.12 -1.15
N ALA A 269 -2.07 14.40 -0.78
CA ALA A 269 -1.47 15.47 -1.57
C ALA A 269 0.05 15.27 -1.73
N LYS A 270 0.74 14.93 -0.65
CA LYS A 270 2.18 14.61 -0.67
C LYS A 270 2.51 13.40 -1.56
N TYR A 271 1.72 12.33 -1.49
CA TYR A 271 1.90 11.18 -2.39
C TYR A 271 1.66 11.52 -3.86
N ALA A 272 0.76 12.46 -4.13
CA ALA A 272 0.51 12.97 -5.48
C ALA A 272 1.54 14.03 -5.93
N GLY A 273 2.49 14.43 -5.05
CA GLY A 273 3.45 15.50 -5.34
C GLY A 273 2.80 16.89 -5.48
N MET A 274 1.68 17.12 -4.80
CA MET A 274 0.88 18.34 -4.91
C MET A 274 0.82 19.08 -3.57
N GLU A 275 0.63 20.40 -3.63
CA GLU A 275 0.19 21.19 -2.49
C GLU A 275 -1.29 20.88 -2.18
N LEU A 276 -1.70 21.04 -0.91
CA LEU A 276 -3.04 20.67 -0.42
C LEU A 276 -4.17 21.28 -1.25
N ASP A 277 -4.12 22.60 -1.51
CA ASP A 277 -5.16 23.31 -2.26
C ASP A 277 -5.28 22.79 -3.70
N ALA A 278 -4.15 22.52 -4.36
CA ALA A 278 -4.12 21.95 -5.70
C ALA A 278 -4.67 20.53 -5.73
N TYR A 279 -4.39 19.73 -4.70
CA TYR A 279 -4.94 18.38 -4.56
C TYR A 279 -6.46 18.39 -4.37
N ILE A 280 -6.98 19.26 -3.48
CA ILE A 280 -8.43 19.44 -3.25
C ILE A 280 -9.12 19.79 -4.58
N GLU A 281 -8.60 20.76 -5.32
CA GLU A 281 -9.15 21.18 -6.62
C GLU A 281 -9.08 20.05 -7.65
N SER A 282 -7.95 19.33 -7.74
CA SER A 282 -7.79 18.19 -8.65
C SER A 282 -8.73 17.03 -8.34
N SER A 283 -9.14 16.89 -7.08
CA SER A 283 -10.13 15.90 -6.62
C SER A 283 -11.57 16.29 -6.96
N GLY A 284 -11.79 17.45 -7.57
CA GLY A 284 -13.11 17.98 -7.96
C GLY A 284 -13.91 18.54 -6.79
N LEU A 285 -13.28 18.81 -5.65
CA LEU A 285 -13.91 19.41 -4.46
C LEU A 285 -13.71 20.93 -4.47
N THR A 286 -14.73 21.66 -4.09
CA THR A 286 -14.59 23.06 -3.72
C THR A 286 -14.06 23.17 -2.29
N GLN A 287 -13.49 24.31 -1.93
CA GLN A 287 -13.07 24.57 -0.55
C GLN A 287 -14.22 24.50 0.46
N GLU A 288 -15.44 24.88 0.05
CA GLU A 288 -16.64 24.78 0.89
C GLU A 288 -17.02 23.31 1.15
N GLU A 289 -16.98 22.47 0.13
CA GLU A 289 -17.23 21.02 0.27
C GLU A 289 -16.14 20.34 1.10
N TYR A 290 -14.88 20.72 0.92
CA TYR A 290 -13.78 20.24 1.74
C TYR A 290 -14.00 20.59 3.23
N GLN A 291 -14.36 21.83 3.56
CA GLN A 291 -14.65 22.24 4.92
C GLN A 291 -15.89 21.52 5.49
N SER A 292 -16.91 21.33 4.68
CA SER A 292 -18.11 20.58 5.08
C SER A 292 -17.79 19.11 5.37
N ASN A 293 -17.00 18.46 4.53
CA ASN A 293 -16.58 17.08 4.71
C ASN A 293 -15.72 16.93 5.97
N MET A 294 -14.83 17.88 6.22
CA MET A 294 -14.00 17.92 7.42
C MET A 294 -14.84 18.06 8.69
N GLU A 295 -15.87 18.91 8.69
CA GLU A 295 -16.79 19.08 9.82
C GLU A 295 -17.61 17.81 10.05
N GLU A 296 -18.11 17.18 8.99
CA GLU A 296 -18.86 15.91 9.08
C GLU A 296 -17.98 14.78 9.60
N TYR A 297 -16.75 14.68 9.10
CA TYR A 297 -15.77 13.71 9.60
C TYR A 297 -15.46 13.94 11.08
N GLY A 298 -15.27 15.20 11.49
CA GLY A 298 -15.08 15.58 12.89
C GLY A 298 -16.21 15.12 13.79
N LYS A 299 -17.47 15.34 13.37
CA LYS A 299 -18.67 14.88 14.10
C LYS A 299 -18.74 13.34 14.15
N ASN A 300 -18.39 12.65 13.07
CA ASN A 300 -18.36 11.19 13.05
C ASN A 300 -17.35 10.61 14.04
N VAL A 301 -16.14 11.18 14.11
CA VAL A 301 -15.12 10.79 15.08
C VAL A 301 -15.61 11.03 16.51
N ALA A 302 -16.20 12.19 16.78
CA ALA A 302 -16.77 12.53 18.08
C ALA A 302 -17.89 11.56 18.48
N ALA A 303 -18.81 11.23 17.56
CA ALA A 303 -19.88 10.28 17.80
C ALA A 303 -19.36 8.89 18.17
N GLN A 304 -18.37 8.39 17.42
CA GLN A 304 -17.74 7.10 17.69
C GLN A 304 -17.11 7.06 19.09
N ALA A 305 -16.34 8.09 19.45
CA ALA A 305 -15.70 8.19 20.76
C ALA A 305 -16.73 8.23 21.90
N LEU A 306 -17.76 9.04 21.76
CA LEU A 306 -18.84 9.17 22.77
C LEU A 306 -19.62 7.87 22.95
N VAL A 307 -20.05 7.22 21.87
CA VAL A 307 -20.81 5.96 21.94
C VAL A 307 -19.94 4.86 22.53
N CYS A 308 -18.68 4.77 22.13
CA CYS A 308 -17.74 3.81 22.71
C CYS A 308 -17.59 4.00 24.21
N GLN A 309 -17.34 5.22 24.68
CA GLN A 309 -17.20 5.53 26.10
C GLN A 309 -18.48 5.24 26.87
N ALA A 310 -19.65 5.65 26.36
CA ALA A 310 -20.93 5.40 27.01
C ALA A 310 -21.24 3.90 27.18
N ILE A 311 -20.84 3.08 26.19
CA ILE A 311 -20.96 1.62 26.29
C ILE A 311 -19.99 1.09 27.34
N CYS A 312 -18.72 1.54 27.35
CA CYS A 312 -17.74 1.15 28.38
C CYS A 312 -18.23 1.50 29.78
N ASP A 313 -18.73 2.71 29.99
CA ASP A 313 -19.23 3.17 31.30
C ASP A 313 -20.44 2.34 31.77
N LYS A 314 -21.26 1.86 30.84
CA LYS A 314 -22.47 1.06 31.15
C LYS A 314 -22.16 -0.42 31.41
N GLU A 315 -21.16 -0.97 30.75
CA GLU A 315 -20.79 -2.40 30.86
C GLU A 315 -19.75 -2.65 31.98
N GLY A 316 -18.98 -1.65 32.40
CA GLY A 316 -17.98 -1.70 33.51
C GLY A 316 -16.60 -1.93 32.97
#